data_a18d99e70c77d2dfb81c7c49c7f7d7a9
#
_entry.id   a18d99e70c77d2dfb81c7c49c7f7d7a9
#
_cell.length_a   1.000
_cell.length_b   1.000
_cell.length_c   1.000
_cell.angle_alpha   90.00
_cell.angle_beta   90.00
_cell.angle_gamma   90.00
#
_symmetry.space_group_name_H-M   'P 1'
#
loop_
_entity.id
_entity.type
_entity.pdbx_description
1 polymer ?
#
loop_
_entity_poly.entity_id
_entity_poly.type
_entity_poly.pdbx_seq_one_letter_code
_entity_poly.pdbx_strand_id
1 'polypeptide(L)'
;MPSPSDSETWIDISPDPLPVAAVNEWASVPSCGAVVTFVGTARDHSVGRPGVTRLEFEAYEEQVVTVLASVADAARGRWPDLGRLALLHRVGRVDLGEAAVVVAASAPHRDAAFDVARFGIDELKARAPIWKREAWAGGTEWALDPQHVATSAETRP
;
A
#
# COMPACT_ATOMS: atom_id res chain seq x y z
N MET A 1 -11.13 -5.63 -9.21
CA MET A 1 -10.56 -4.27 -9.05
C MET A 1 -10.14 -3.76 -10.41
N PRO A 2 -11.05 -3.10 -11.11
CA PRO A 2 -10.73 -2.54 -12.42
C PRO A 2 -9.91 -1.25 -12.29
N SER A 3 -9.01 -1.04 -13.25
CA SER A 3 -8.22 0.20 -13.30
C SER A 3 -9.13 1.38 -13.69
N PRO A 4 -8.89 2.57 -13.13
CA PRO A 4 -9.62 3.76 -13.55
C PRO A 4 -9.26 4.15 -14.99
N SER A 5 -10.27 4.51 -15.77
CA SER A 5 -10.06 4.91 -17.17
C SER A 5 -9.71 6.40 -17.32
N ASP A 6 -10.25 7.22 -16.43
CA ASP A 6 -10.20 8.69 -16.57
C ASP A 6 -9.53 9.38 -15.38
N SER A 7 -8.67 8.66 -14.66
CA SER A 7 -7.98 9.20 -13.50
C SER A 7 -6.49 8.91 -13.56
N GLU A 8 -5.70 9.86 -13.10
CA GLU A 8 -4.25 9.69 -12.90
C GLU A 8 -3.94 9.08 -11.54
N THR A 9 -4.94 8.80 -10.73
CA THR A 9 -4.79 8.23 -9.39
C THR A 9 -5.69 7.00 -9.24
N TRP A 10 -5.10 5.92 -8.75
CA TRP A 10 -5.81 4.67 -8.47
C TRP A 10 -5.69 4.33 -6.99
N ILE A 11 -6.76 4.54 -6.24
CA ILE A 11 -6.84 4.21 -4.82
C ILE A 11 -7.91 3.15 -4.66
N ASP A 12 -7.55 2.03 -4.03
CA ASP A 12 -8.54 0.99 -3.77
C ASP A 12 -8.13 0.12 -2.57
N ILE A 13 -9.14 -0.49 -1.96
CA ILE A 13 -9.00 -1.47 -0.90
C ILE A 13 -9.82 -2.68 -1.30
N SER A 14 -9.25 -3.87 -1.20
CA SER A 14 -9.92 -5.07 -1.69
C SER A 14 -9.62 -6.28 -0.82
N PRO A 15 -10.60 -7.16 -0.60
CA PRO A 15 -10.36 -8.49 -0.03
C PRO A 15 -9.74 -9.46 -1.03
N ASP A 16 -9.71 -9.11 -2.32
CA ASP A 16 -9.19 -9.96 -3.38
C ASP A 16 -7.69 -9.70 -3.63
N PRO A 17 -6.97 -10.62 -4.28
CA PRO A 17 -5.58 -10.41 -4.65
C PRO A 17 -5.38 -9.11 -5.43
N LEU A 18 -4.34 -8.37 -5.07
CA LEU A 18 -4.04 -7.08 -5.71
C LEU A 18 -3.50 -7.30 -7.14
N PRO A 19 -3.98 -6.53 -8.12
CA PRO A 19 -3.66 -6.75 -9.53
C PRO A 19 -2.34 -6.10 -9.93
N VAL A 20 -1.20 -6.61 -9.45
CA VAL A 20 0.12 -5.98 -9.65
C VAL A 20 0.46 -5.76 -11.12
N ALA A 21 0.21 -6.76 -11.97
CA ALA A 21 0.49 -6.63 -13.39
C ALA A 21 -0.35 -5.54 -14.05
N ALA A 22 -1.63 -5.48 -13.72
CA ALA A 22 -2.55 -4.46 -14.24
C ALA A 22 -2.15 -3.06 -13.75
N VAL A 23 -1.66 -2.94 -12.53
CA VAL A 23 -1.16 -1.67 -11.99
C VAL A 23 0.03 -1.18 -12.78
N ASN A 24 1.00 -2.04 -13.07
CA ASN A 24 2.17 -1.69 -13.86
C ASN A 24 1.78 -1.23 -15.28
N GLU A 25 0.86 -1.94 -15.88
CA GLU A 25 0.36 -1.59 -17.22
C GLU A 25 -0.38 -0.24 -17.20
N TRP A 26 -1.24 -0.05 -16.22
CA TRP A 26 -1.98 1.21 -16.07
C TRP A 26 -1.05 2.40 -15.80
N ALA A 27 -0.01 2.23 -15.00
CA ALA A 27 0.92 3.29 -14.66
C ALA A 27 1.81 3.71 -15.85
N SER A 28 1.95 2.85 -16.84
CA SER A 28 2.78 3.12 -18.02
C SER A 28 2.04 4.02 -18.99
N VAL A 29 2.52 5.24 -19.14
CA VAL A 29 1.92 6.25 -20.03
C VAL A 29 3.02 6.90 -20.91
N PRO A 30 2.67 7.39 -22.09
CA PRO A 30 3.66 7.90 -23.05
C PRO A 30 4.53 9.05 -22.54
N SER A 31 4.02 9.86 -21.61
CA SER A 31 4.74 10.99 -21.04
C SER A 31 5.76 10.61 -19.96
N CYS A 32 5.76 9.36 -19.51
CA CYS A 32 6.58 8.90 -18.40
C CYS A 32 7.55 7.82 -18.85
N GLY A 33 8.85 8.06 -18.65
CA GLY A 33 9.90 7.11 -18.96
C GLY A 33 10.25 6.17 -17.81
N ALA A 34 9.63 6.33 -16.64
CA ALA A 34 9.91 5.52 -15.47
C ALA A 34 8.63 5.11 -14.75
N VAL A 35 8.56 3.83 -14.38
CA VAL A 35 7.53 3.30 -13.48
C VAL A 35 8.25 2.57 -12.36
N VAL A 36 7.96 2.93 -11.11
CA VAL A 36 8.47 2.25 -9.92
C VAL A 36 7.28 1.69 -9.17
N THR A 37 7.32 0.39 -8.91
CA THR A 37 6.28 -0.31 -8.18
C THR A 37 6.87 -0.95 -6.95
N PHE A 38 6.36 -0.55 -5.80
CA PHE A 38 6.62 -1.22 -4.53
C PHE A 38 5.50 -2.22 -4.27
N VAL A 39 5.87 -3.46 -3.96
CA VAL A 39 4.93 -4.49 -3.54
C VAL A 39 5.35 -4.96 -2.15
N GLY A 40 4.51 -4.72 -1.16
CA GLY A 40 4.69 -5.29 0.17
C GLY A 40 4.01 -6.64 0.23
N THR A 41 4.77 -7.66 0.58
CA THR A 41 4.27 -9.05 0.62
C THR A 41 4.25 -9.58 2.04
N ALA A 42 3.41 -10.58 2.29
CA ALA A 42 3.37 -11.28 3.55
C ALA A 42 4.60 -12.17 3.70
N ARG A 43 5.37 -11.97 4.76
CA ARG A 43 6.58 -12.76 5.07
C ARG A 43 6.34 -13.72 6.23
N ASP A 44 7.20 -14.72 6.36
CA ASP A 44 7.04 -15.82 7.31
C ASP A 44 7.52 -15.50 8.73
N HIS A 45 7.89 -14.27 9.01
CA HIS A 45 8.37 -13.86 10.34
C HIS A 45 8.14 -12.37 10.59
N SER A 46 8.09 -12.03 11.87
CA SER A 46 8.17 -10.67 12.37
C SER A 46 8.96 -10.64 13.66
N VAL A 47 9.15 -9.47 14.25
CA VAL A 47 9.90 -9.33 15.50
C VAL A 47 9.27 -10.20 16.60
N GLY A 48 10.04 -11.15 17.12
CA GLY A 48 9.60 -12.06 18.19
C GLY A 48 8.59 -13.14 17.76
N ARG A 49 8.33 -13.28 16.45
CA ARG A 49 7.35 -14.23 15.93
C ARG A 49 7.89 -14.98 14.72
N PRO A 50 8.65 -16.08 14.94
CA PRO A 50 9.05 -16.96 13.85
C PRO A 50 7.85 -17.81 13.39
N GLY A 51 7.87 -18.25 12.13
CA GLY A 51 6.85 -19.15 11.63
C GLY A 51 5.47 -18.50 11.49
N VAL A 52 5.41 -17.24 11.08
CA VAL A 52 4.17 -16.59 10.67
C VAL A 52 3.63 -17.33 9.46
N THR A 53 2.34 -17.72 9.51
CA THR A 53 1.71 -18.51 8.46
C THR A 53 0.77 -17.72 7.57
N ARG A 54 0.22 -16.63 8.09
CA ARG A 54 -0.64 -15.72 7.33
C ARG A 54 -0.77 -14.38 8.04
N LEU A 55 -1.22 -13.40 7.33
CA LEU A 55 -1.62 -12.11 7.87
C LEU A 55 -3.12 -11.90 7.67
N GLU A 56 -3.71 -11.09 8.53
CA GLU A 56 -5.06 -10.57 8.33
C GLU A 56 -5.03 -9.06 8.54
N PHE A 57 -5.65 -8.32 7.65
CA PHE A 57 -5.74 -6.87 7.74
C PHE A 57 -7.17 -6.44 8.00
N GLU A 58 -7.32 -5.51 8.92
CA GLU A 58 -8.57 -4.80 9.17
C GLU A 58 -8.36 -3.32 8.95
N ALA A 59 -9.37 -2.64 8.42
CA ALA A 59 -9.25 -1.25 8.06
C ALA A 59 -10.57 -0.50 8.23
N TYR A 60 -10.48 0.79 8.56
CA TYR A 60 -11.60 1.71 8.39
C TYR A 60 -11.57 2.20 6.94
N GLU A 61 -12.20 1.46 6.03
CA GLU A 61 -12.02 1.59 4.59
C GLU A 61 -12.29 3.01 4.07
N GLU A 62 -13.36 3.65 4.51
CA GLU A 62 -13.68 5.03 4.09
C GLU A 62 -12.60 6.02 4.52
N GLN A 63 -12.08 5.86 5.73
CA GLN A 63 -11.00 6.71 6.24
C GLN A 63 -9.70 6.44 5.51
N VAL A 64 -9.41 5.18 5.19
CA VAL A 64 -8.22 4.83 4.41
C VAL A 64 -8.27 5.51 3.04
N VAL A 65 -9.37 5.41 2.33
CA VAL A 65 -9.53 6.07 1.02
C VAL A 65 -9.30 7.57 1.13
N THR A 66 -9.88 8.21 2.14
CA THR A 66 -9.68 9.65 2.38
C THR A 66 -8.22 10.00 2.64
N VAL A 67 -7.54 9.20 3.48
CA VAL A 67 -6.11 9.41 3.78
C VAL A 67 -5.27 9.21 2.53
N LEU A 68 -5.50 8.15 1.77
CA LEU A 68 -4.73 7.89 0.56
C LEU A 68 -4.95 8.94 -0.52
N ALA A 69 -6.16 9.49 -0.62
CA ALA A 69 -6.41 10.63 -1.51
C ALA A 69 -5.57 11.84 -1.11
N SER A 70 -5.46 12.12 0.19
CA SER A 70 -4.63 13.22 0.67
C SER A 70 -3.13 12.97 0.43
N VAL A 71 -2.69 11.71 0.53
CA VAL A 71 -1.31 11.33 0.18
C VAL A 71 -1.03 11.58 -1.29
N ALA A 72 -1.95 11.18 -2.17
CA ALA A 72 -1.82 11.43 -3.61
C ALA A 72 -1.76 12.93 -3.93
N ASP A 73 -2.62 13.73 -3.31
CA ASP A 73 -2.61 15.18 -3.50
C ASP A 73 -1.30 15.80 -3.02
N ALA A 74 -0.78 15.37 -1.88
CA ALA A 74 0.51 15.84 -1.37
C ALA A 74 1.66 15.48 -2.31
N ALA A 75 1.64 14.26 -2.87
CA ALA A 75 2.64 13.84 -3.84
C ALA A 75 2.61 14.70 -5.11
N ARG A 76 1.43 15.00 -5.63
CA ARG A 76 1.29 15.84 -6.81
C ARG A 76 1.73 17.27 -6.57
N GLY A 77 1.51 17.81 -5.39
CA GLY A 77 1.98 19.13 -5.01
C GLY A 77 3.51 19.20 -4.90
N ARG A 78 4.14 18.14 -4.43
CA ARG A 78 5.59 18.07 -4.23
C ARG A 78 6.36 17.69 -5.49
N TRP A 79 5.77 16.82 -6.32
CA TRP A 79 6.37 16.37 -7.59
C TRP A 79 5.41 16.70 -8.75
N PRO A 80 5.48 17.90 -9.31
CA PRO A 80 4.53 18.32 -10.36
C PRO A 80 4.57 17.46 -11.63
N ASP A 81 5.70 16.79 -11.89
CA ASP A 81 5.88 15.92 -13.05
C ASP A 81 5.33 14.50 -12.85
N LEU A 82 4.81 14.19 -11.66
CA LEU A 82 4.20 12.90 -11.39
C LEU A 82 3.12 12.57 -12.41
N GLY A 83 3.24 11.41 -13.04
CA GLY A 83 2.23 10.88 -13.95
C GLY A 83 1.11 10.20 -13.18
N ARG A 84 1.09 8.88 -13.20
CA ARG A 84 0.09 8.09 -12.47
C ARG A 84 0.61 7.60 -11.13
N LEU A 85 -0.30 7.53 -10.16
CA LEU A 85 -0.01 7.03 -8.81
C LEU A 85 -1.10 6.06 -8.38
N ALA A 86 -0.69 4.84 -8.05
CA ALA A 86 -1.57 3.82 -7.47
C ALA A 86 -1.21 3.59 -6.00
N LEU A 87 -2.22 3.52 -5.15
CA LEU A 87 -2.12 3.23 -3.73
C LEU A 87 -3.20 2.19 -3.41
N LEU A 88 -2.83 0.93 -3.38
CA LEU A 88 -3.78 -0.18 -3.17
C LEU A 88 -3.40 -0.96 -1.92
N HIS A 89 -4.40 -1.35 -1.14
CA HIS A 89 -4.19 -2.20 0.03
C HIS A 89 -5.21 -3.33 0.08
N ARG A 90 -4.75 -4.50 0.51
CA ARG A 90 -5.62 -5.65 0.73
C ARG A 90 -6.16 -5.63 2.14
N VAL A 91 -7.38 -6.10 2.31
CA VAL A 91 -8.00 -6.37 3.62
C VAL A 91 -8.35 -7.84 3.71
N GLY A 92 -8.57 -8.33 4.95
CA GLY A 92 -8.81 -9.73 5.18
C GLY A 92 -7.53 -10.55 5.15
N ARG A 93 -7.66 -11.81 4.79
CA ARG A 93 -6.54 -12.76 4.81
C ARG A 93 -5.57 -12.52 3.66
N VAL A 94 -4.29 -12.56 3.98
CA VAL A 94 -3.18 -12.51 3.02
C VAL A 94 -2.24 -13.68 3.34
N ASP A 95 -2.08 -14.58 2.41
CA ASP A 95 -1.17 -15.73 2.57
C ASP A 95 0.27 -15.32 2.28
N LEU A 96 1.23 -16.13 2.74
CA LEU A 96 2.65 -15.85 2.55
C LEU A 96 2.98 -15.65 1.06
N GLY A 97 3.76 -14.62 0.78
CA GLY A 97 4.15 -14.28 -0.58
C GLY A 97 3.13 -13.48 -1.37
N GLU A 98 1.89 -13.37 -0.90
CA GLU A 98 0.89 -12.55 -1.55
C GLU A 98 1.10 -11.06 -1.27
N ALA A 99 0.70 -10.22 -2.21
CA ALA A 99 0.77 -8.78 -2.07
C ALA A 99 -0.26 -8.27 -1.06
N ALA A 100 0.21 -7.55 -0.05
CA ALA A 100 -0.63 -6.86 0.93
C ALA A 100 -0.86 -5.40 0.54
N VAL A 101 0.12 -4.79 -0.10
CA VAL A 101 0.07 -3.38 -0.52
C VAL A 101 0.82 -3.24 -1.84
N VAL A 102 0.29 -2.36 -2.69
CA VAL A 102 0.95 -1.97 -3.95
C VAL A 102 0.96 -0.46 -4.03
N VAL A 103 2.14 0.10 -4.24
CA VAL A 103 2.33 1.51 -4.54
C VAL A 103 3.10 1.62 -5.85
N ALA A 104 2.50 2.23 -6.86
CA ALA A 104 3.15 2.41 -8.15
C ALA A 104 3.10 3.87 -8.55
N ALA A 105 4.23 4.38 -9.02
CA ALA A 105 4.36 5.76 -9.47
C ALA A 105 5.05 5.81 -10.82
N SER A 106 4.51 6.61 -11.74
CA SER A 106 5.18 6.93 -12.98
C SER A 106 5.56 8.39 -13.06
N ALA A 107 6.70 8.66 -13.68
CA ALA A 107 7.22 10.01 -13.87
C ALA A 107 8.09 10.05 -15.13
N PRO A 108 8.37 11.24 -15.71
CA PRO A 108 9.25 11.33 -16.86
C PRO A 108 10.61 10.69 -16.62
N HIS A 109 11.16 10.84 -15.40
CA HIS A 109 12.48 10.32 -15.02
C HIS A 109 12.41 9.50 -13.72
N ARG A 110 13.39 8.60 -13.56
CA ARG A 110 13.43 7.65 -12.44
C ARG A 110 13.52 8.30 -11.06
N ASP A 111 14.16 9.45 -10.93
CA ASP A 111 14.35 10.09 -9.62
C ASP A 111 13.00 10.38 -8.95
N ALA A 112 12.11 11.08 -9.65
CA ALA A 112 10.78 11.35 -9.12
C ALA A 112 9.96 10.06 -8.93
N ALA A 113 10.08 9.10 -9.85
CA ALA A 113 9.35 7.83 -9.72
C ALA A 113 9.73 7.07 -8.44
N PHE A 114 11.03 6.96 -8.13
CA PHE A 114 11.49 6.36 -6.88
C PHE A 114 11.06 7.17 -5.67
N ASP A 115 11.21 8.49 -5.72
CA ASP A 115 10.86 9.36 -4.61
C ASP A 115 9.37 9.28 -4.27
N VAL A 116 8.51 9.31 -5.28
CA VAL A 116 7.07 9.23 -5.07
C VAL A 116 6.64 7.85 -4.56
N ALA A 117 7.19 6.79 -5.11
CA ALA A 117 6.87 5.44 -4.63
C ALA A 117 7.28 5.29 -3.16
N ARG A 118 8.45 5.78 -2.76
CA ARG A 118 8.91 5.78 -1.38
C ARG A 118 8.00 6.63 -0.49
N PHE A 119 7.70 7.85 -0.91
CA PHE A 119 6.80 8.73 -0.19
C PHE A 119 5.43 8.07 -0.01
N GLY A 120 4.88 7.49 -1.06
CA GLY A 120 3.57 6.83 -1.02
C GLY A 120 3.50 5.71 0.00
N ILE A 121 4.47 4.80 0.00
CA ILE A 121 4.46 3.70 0.97
C ILE A 121 4.72 4.18 2.39
N ASP A 122 5.63 5.11 2.58
CA ASP A 122 5.94 5.64 3.92
C ASP A 122 4.71 6.35 4.52
N GLU A 123 4.04 7.20 3.75
CA GLU A 123 2.83 7.90 4.20
C GLU A 123 1.65 6.94 4.43
N LEU A 124 1.48 5.96 3.56
CA LEU A 124 0.45 4.93 3.74
C LEU A 124 0.67 4.20 5.07
N LYS A 125 1.88 3.74 5.32
CA LYS A 125 2.23 3.03 6.55
C LYS A 125 2.05 3.91 7.80
N ALA A 126 2.38 5.18 7.71
CA ALA A 126 2.31 6.10 8.85
C ALA A 126 0.89 6.57 9.16
N ARG A 127 0.02 6.69 8.14
CA ARG A 127 -1.24 7.43 8.27
C ARG A 127 -2.51 6.62 8.06
N ALA A 128 -2.45 5.56 7.23
CA ALA A 128 -3.66 4.80 6.93
C ALA A 128 -4.12 3.99 8.15
N PRO A 129 -5.41 4.08 8.52
CA PRO A 129 -5.95 3.31 9.65
C PRO A 129 -6.19 1.86 9.26
N ILE A 130 -5.09 1.12 9.17
CA ILE A 130 -5.03 -0.30 8.81
C ILE A 130 -4.24 -1.02 9.89
N TRP A 131 -4.78 -2.13 10.37
CA TRP A 131 -4.16 -2.96 11.39
C TRP A 131 -3.88 -4.36 10.86
N LYS A 132 -2.74 -4.89 11.25
CA LYS A 132 -2.27 -6.20 10.85
C LYS A 132 -2.33 -7.17 12.03
N ARG A 133 -2.96 -8.33 11.84
CA ARG A 133 -2.95 -9.43 12.78
C ARG A 133 -2.17 -10.59 12.17
N GLU A 134 -1.27 -11.16 12.95
CA GLU A 134 -0.40 -12.24 12.52
C GLU A 134 -0.84 -13.56 13.13
N ALA A 135 -0.95 -14.61 12.30
CA ALA A 135 -1.08 -15.98 12.75
C ALA A 135 0.29 -16.64 12.70
N TRP A 136 0.71 -17.25 13.81
CA TRP A 136 2.02 -17.85 13.97
C TRP A 136 1.94 -19.02 14.96
N ALA A 137 3.05 -19.74 15.19
CA ALA A 137 3.05 -20.95 16.03
C ALA A 137 2.52 -20.73 17.45
N GLY A 138 2.67 -19.51 18.00
CA GLY A 138 2.20 -19.15 19.34
C GLY A 138 0.76 -18.64 19.38
N GLY A 139 0.05 -18.52 18.25
CA GLY A 139 -1.33 -18.03 18.21
C GLY A 139 -1.59 -17.00 17.12
N THR A 140 -2.58 -16.14 17.37
CA THR A 140 -2.97 -15.07 16.47
C THR A 140 -3.04 -13.76 17.26
N GLU A 141 -2.25 -12.78 16.88
CA GLU A 141 -2.15 -11.50 17.59
C GLU A 141 -1.96 -10.33 16.65
N TRP A 142 -2.30 -9.12 17.14
CA TRP A 142 -1.98 -7.89 16.45
C TRP A 142 -0.47 -7.73 16.31
N ALA A 143 -0.02 -7.23 15.17
CA ALA A 143 1.40 -7.04 14.92
C ALA A 143 1.99 -5.94 15.80
N LEU A 144 3.24 -6.15 16.21
CA LEU A 144 4.05 -5.13 16.90
C LEU A 144 4.83 -4.31 15.87
N ASP A 145 4.13 -3.71 14.92
CA ASP A 145 4.76 -2.90 13.86
C ASP A 145 4.88 -1.45 14.35
N PRO A 146 6.10 -0.92 14.51
CA PRO A 146 6.29 0.45 14.97
C PRO A 146 5.64 1.51 14.09
N GLN A 147 5.46 1.20 12.80
CA GLN A 147 4.84 2.14 11.87
C GLN A 147 3.34 2.32 12.10
N HIS A 148 2.71 1.44 12.88
CA HIS A 148 1.30 1.53 13.23
C HIS A 148 1.05 2.09 14.62
N VAL A 149 2.08 2.36 15.40
CA VAL A 149 1.94 2.75 16.81
C VAL A 149 1.13 4.03 16.96
N ALA A 150 1.42 5.03 16.14
CA ALA A 150 0.77 6.34 16.25
C ALA A 150 -0.74 6.27 15.98
N THR A 151 -1.17 5.40 15.07
CA THR A 151 -2.58 5.25 14.73
C THR A 151 -3.28 4.23 15.62
N SER A 152 -2.59 3.19 16.03
CA SER A 152 -3.17 2.13 16.85
C SER A 152 -3.41 2.55 18.29
N ALA A 153 -2.67 3.53 18.80
CA ALA A 153 -2.88 4.05 20.13
C ALA A 153 -4.27 4.70 20.31
N GLU A 154 -4.84 5.15 19.22
CA GLU A 154 -6.13 5.83 19.23
C GLU A 154 -7.28 4.86 19.09
N THR A 155 -7.21 3.95 18.15
CA THR A 155 -8.32 3.02 17.88
C THR A 155 -7.83 1.82 17.11
N ARG A 156 -7.91 0.68 17.73
CA ARG A 156 -7.74 -0.58 17.05
C ARG A 156 -9.08 -1.29 16.99
N PRO A 157 -9.44 -1.91 15.86
CA PRO A 157 -10.70 -2.65 15.76
C PRO A 157 -10.80 -3.77 16.79
#